data_6f0b8ad4db3e33ad84b4729897d63956
#
_entry.id   6f0b8ad4db3e33ad84b4729897d63956
#
_cell.length_a   1.000
_cell.length_b   1.000
_cell.length_c   1.000
_cell.angle_alpha   90.00
_cell.angle_beta   90.00
_cell.angle_gamma   90.00
#
_symmetry.space_group_name_H-M   'P 1'
#
loop_
_entity.id
_entity.type
_entity.pdbx_description
1 polymer ?
#
loop_
_entity_poly.entity_id
_entity_poly.type
_entity_poly.pdbx_seq_one_letter_code
_entity_poly.pdbx_strand_id
1 'polypeptide(L)'
;MKPKTGEQVLYPELSFKITGLCFSVHNELGPFAKEKQYGDLLEKKLQETQIPYRRELRIAEPGNIIDFLADNKIAIELKAKRALLPEDFRQIQNYLQASGVKLGLLVNFRTHYLKPVRILRLEPKSAKEKGKV
;
A
#
# COMPACT_ATOMS: atom_id res chain seq x y z
N MET A 1 16.73 4.09 12.32
CA MET A 1 16.73 3.24 13.52
C MET A 1 16.81 1.79 13.12
N LYS A 2 17.66 1.03 13.78
CA LYS A 2 17.78 -0.39 13.46
C LYS A 2 16.57 -1.16 14.00
N PRO A 3 16.06 -2.16 13.27
CA PRO A 3 14.99 -3.00 13.80
C PRO A 3 15.49 -3.77 15.03
N LYS A 4 14.56 -4.18 15.86
CA LYS A 4 14.89 -5.03 17.02
C LYS A 4 15.45 -6.36 16.52
N THR A 5 16.24 -7.00 17.37
CA THR A 5 16.80 -8.32 17.08
C THR A 5 15.68 -9.28 16.68
N GLY A 6 15.84 -9.96 15.55
CA GLY A 6 14.85 -10.88 15.01
C GLY A 6 13.77 -10.25 14.15
N GLU A 7 13.70 -8.93 14.09
CA GLU A 7 12.77 -8.21 13.25
C GLU A 7 13.49 -7.62 12.05
N GLN A 8 12.85 -7.71 10.89
CA GLN A 8 13.37 -7.08 9.68
C GLN A 8 12.29 -6.25 9.05
N VAL A 9 12.65 -5.04 8.62
CA VAL A 9 11.75 -4.19 7.86
C VAL A 9 11.78 -4.65 6.41
N LEU A 10 10.61 -5.02 5.88
CA LEU A 10 10.50 -5.43 4.48
C LEU A 10 10.73 -4.24 3.57
N TYR A 11 11.62 -4.43 2.60
CA TYR A 11 11.88 -3.45 1.53
C TYR A 11 12.09 -2.03 2.06
N PRO A 12 13.05 -1.81 2.99
CA PRO A 12 13.17 -0.51 3.63
C PRO A 12 13.46 0.63 2.65
N GLU A 13 14.35 0.41 1.69
CA GLU A 13 14.70 1.44 0.73
C GLU A 13 13.54 1.78 -0.21
N LEU A 14 12.91 0.75 -0.79
CA LEU A 14 11.79 0.95 -1.70
C LEU A 14 10.60 1.59 -0.98
N SER A 15 10.29 1.09 0.21
CA SER A 15 9.21 1.63 1.04
C SER A 15 9.46 3.10 1.38
N PHE A 16 10.68 3.44 1.75
CA PHE A 16 11.07 4.82 2.04
C PHE A 16 10.89 5.73 0.83
N LYS A 17 11.35 5.28 -0.34
CA LYS A 17 11.22 6.05 -1.58
C LYS A 17 9.75 6.29 -1.93
N ILE A 18 8.93 5.25 -1.88
CA ILE A 18 7.51 5.36 -2.21
C ILE A 18 6.79 6.29 -1.22
N THR A 19 7.10 6.15 0.06
CA THR A 19 6.53 7.03 1.09
C THR A 19 6.90 8.48 0.81
N GLY A 20 8.16 8.74 0.43
CA GLY A 20 8.60 10.07 0.04
C GLY A 20 7.85 10.62 -1.16
N LEU A 21 7.57 9.77 -2.17
CA LEU A 21 6.77 10.19 -3.32
C LEU A 21 5.34 10.54 -2.90
N CYS A 22 4.76 9.78 -1.98
CA CYS A 22 3.42 10.08 -1.46
C CYS A 22 3.39 11.41 -0.73
N PHE A 23 4.40 11.70 0.09
CA PHE A 23 4.52 13.01 0.73
C PHE A 23 4.62 14.14 -0.30
N SER A 24 5.40 13.94 -1.35
CA SER A 24 5.54 14.92 -2.42
C SER A 24 4.21 15.18 -3.13
N VAL A 25 3.46 14.11 -3.43
CA VAL A 25 2.13 14.22 -4.03
C VAL A 25 1.19 15.01 -3.13
N HIS A 26 1.17 14.71 -1.84
CA HIS A 26 0.32 15.39 -0.88
C HIS A 26 0.70 16.87 -0.76
N ASN A 27 2.00 17.18 -0.75
CA ASN A 27 2.46 18.55 -0.69
C ASN A 27 2.03 19.36 -1.91
N GLU A 28 2.04 18.75 -3.09
CA GLU A 28 1.65 19.45 -4.32
C GLU A 28 0.15 19.65 -4.44
N LEU A 29 -0.65 18.63 -4.11
CA LEU A 29 -2.10 18.67 -4.33
C LEU A 29 -2.91 19.08 -3.11
N GLY A 30 -2.33 18.94 -1.91
CA GLY A 30 -3.06 19.20 -0.68
C GLY A 30 -4.08 18.12 -0.36
N PRO A 31 -4.89 18.31 0.72
CA PRO A 31 -5.77 17.24 1.21
C PRO A 31 -7.14 17.17 0.53
N PHE A 32 -7.46 18.06 -0.40
CA PHE A 32 -8.82 18.13 -0.97
C PHE A 32 -8.89 17.82 -2.45
N ALA A 33 -7.86 17.20 -3.03
CA ALA A 33 -7.92 16.73 -4.40
C ALA A 33 -8.71 15.41 -4.48
N LYS A 34 -8.99 14.98 -5.69
CA LYS A 34 -9.68 13.72 -5.92
C LYS A 34 -8.68 12.57 -5.94
N GLU A 35 -9.15 11.39 -5.57
CA GLU A 35 -8.33 10.18 -5.54
C GLU A 35 -7.60 9.95 -6.86
N LYS A 36 -8.29 10.14 -7.98
CA LYS A 36 -7.68 10.00 -9.30
C LYS A 36 -6.52 10.96 -9.51
N GLN A 37 -6.62 12.18 -9.01
CA GLN A 37 -5.55 13.17 -9.16
C GLN A 37 -4.30 12.74 -8.39
N TYR A 38 -4.48 12.19 -7.19
CA TYR A 38 -3.35 11.65 -6.41
C TYR A 38 -2.70 10.49 -7.15
N GLY A 39 -3.52 9.60 -7.71
CA GLY A 39 -3.01 8.46 -8.46
C GLY A 39 -2.23 8.88 -9.71
N ASP A 40 -2.76 9.82 -10.46
CA ASP A 40 -2.10 10.30 -11.69
C ASP A 40 -0.75 10.95 -11.37
N LEU A 41 -0.68 11.74 -10.31
CA LEU A 41 0.57 12.38 -9.94
C LEU A 41 1.57 11.37 -9.36
N LEU A 42 1.10 10.40 -8.57
CA LEU A 42 1.98 9.34 -8.08
C LEU A 42 2.56 8.53 -9.23
N GLU A 43 1.75 8.21 -10.23
CA GLU A 43 2.22 7.50 -11.42
C GLU A 43 3.35 8.26 -12.11
N LYS A 44 3.16 9.56 -12.30
CA LYS A 44 4.19 10.40 -12.92
C LYS A 44 5.49 10.34 -12.12
N LYS A 45 5.41 10.42 -10.79
CA LYS A 45 6.59 10.38 -9.93
C LYS A 45 7.27 9.01 -9.94
N LEU A 46 6.50 7.93 -10.01
CA LEU A 46 7.07 6.60 -10.15
C LEU A 46 7.84 6.48 -11.47
N GLN A 47 7.30 7.02 -12.55
CA GLN A 47 7.98 7.03 -13.85
C GLN A 47 9.27 7.84 -13.78
N GLU A 48 9.23 9.03 -13.21
CA GLU A 48 10.39 9.91 -13.11
C GLU A 48 11.51 9.30 -12.27
N THR A 49 11.16 8.53 -11.24
CA THR A 49 12.14 7.87 -10.37
C THR A 49 12.52 6.47 -10.86
N GLN A 50 11.96 6.05 -11.99
CA GLN A 50 12.26 4.77 -12.63
C GLN A 50 11.97 3.56 -11.74
N ILE A 51 10.95 3.68 -10.89
CA ILE A 51 10.45 2.55 -10.09
C ILE A 51 9.45 1.78 -10.96
N PRO A 52 9.72 0.52 -11.29
CA PRO A 52 8.76 -0.28 -12.06
C PRO A 52 7.44 -0.39 -11.31
N TYR A 53 6.33 -0.30 -12.02
CA TYR A 53 5.02 -0.40 -11.39
C TYR A 53 3.99 -0.92 -12.37
N ARG A 54 2.90 -1.42 -11.82
CA ARG A 54 1.67 -1.68 -12.54
C ARG A 54 0.54 -0.96 -11.81
N ARG A 55 -0.42 -0.47 -12.57
CA ARG A 55 -1.51 0.33 -12.00
C ARG A 55 -2.84 -0.38 -12.21
N GLU A 56 -3.74 -0.25 -11.23
CA GLU A 56 -5.10 -0.81 -11.27
C GLU A 56 -5.11 -2.30 -11.54
N LEU A 57 -4.32 -3.03 -10.76
CA LEU A 57 -4.22 -4.47 -10.89
C LEU A 57 -5.36 -5.19 -10.20
N ARG A 58 -5.99 -6.08 -10.94
CA ARG A 58 -7.03 -6.95 -10.42
C ARG A 58 -6.50 -8.36 -10.24
N ILE A 59 -6.70 -8.94 -9.06
CA ILE A 59 -6.34 -10.32 -8.77
C ILE A 59 -7.56 -11.01 -8.23
N ALA A 60 -7.91 -12.16 -8.82
CA ALA A 60 -9.06 -12.98 -8.46
C ALA A 60 -10.39 -12.23 -8.56
N GLU A 61 -11.48 -12.95 -8.55
CA GLU A 61 -12.82 -12.39 -8.56
C GLU A 61 -13.49 -12.62 -7.22
N PRO A 62 -14.39 -11.71 -6.79
CA PRO A 62 -14.62 -10.37 -7.32
C PRO A 62 -13.81 -9.31 -6.59
N GLY A 63 -13.34 -8.32 -7.32
CA GLY A 63 -13.05 -7.04 -6.70
C GLY A 63 -11.74 -6.82 -6.00
N ASN A 64 -10.78 -7.73 -6.07
CA ASN A 64 -9.46 -7.48 -5.49
C ASN A 64 -8.63 -6.60 -6.42
N ILE A 65 -8.91 -5.30 -6.39
CA ILE A 65 -8.18 -4.31 -7.19
C ILE A 65 -7.27 -3.53 -6.25
N ILE A 66 -6.04 -3.33 -6.68
CA ILE A 66 -5.08 -2.48 -5.99
C ILE A 66 -4.70 -1.33 -6.93
N ASP A 67 -4.48 -0.13 -6.38
CA ASP A 67 -4.15 1.01 -7.21
C ASP A 67 -2.80 0.89 -7.90
N PHE A 68 -1.78 0.44 -7.17
CA PHE A 68 -0.44 0.24 -7.72
C PHE A 68 0.22 -0.98 -7.11
N LEU A 69 1.05 -1.63 -7.92
CA LEU A 69 2.01 -2.61 -7.43
C LEU A 69 3.40 -2.13 -7.86
N ALA A 70 4.20 -1.70 -6.90
CA ALA A 70 5.53 -1.17 -7.15
C ALA A 70 6.58 -2.27 -7.07
N ASP A 71 7.36 -2.42 -8.15
CA ASP A 71 8.48 -3.35 -8.26
C ASP A 71 8.10 -4.79 -7.88
N ASN A 72 6.87 -5.17 -8.14
CA ASN A 72 6.29 -6.47 -7.75
C ASN A 72 6.40 -6.79 -6.26
N LYS A 73 6.64 -5.79 -5.41
CA LYS A 73 6.92 -5.99 -3.99
C LYS A 73 5.97 -5.29 -3.05
N ILE A 74 5.49 -4.10 -3.43
CA ILE A 74 4.68 -3.27 -2.53
C ILE A 74 3.36 -2.92 -3.22
N ALA A 75 2.26 -3.37 -2.63
CA ALA A 75 0.93 -2.98 -3.08
C ALA A 75 0.57 -1.63 -2.44
N ILE A 76 0.08 -0.70 -3.25
CA ILE A 76 -0.25 0.65 -2.79
C ILE A 76 -1.72 0.90 -3.05
N GLU A 77 -2.43 1.29 -2.00
CA GLU A 77 -3.84 1.66 -2.10
C GLU A 77 -4.01 3.09 -1.62
N LEU A 78 -4.61 3.92 -2.48
CA LEU A 78 -4.84 5.33 -2.21
C LEU A 78 -6.27 5.54 -1.79
N LYS A 79 -6.47 6.40 -0.81
CA LYS A 79 -7.80 6.83 -0.37
C LYS A 79 -7.81 8.35 -0.24
N ALA A 80 -8.99 8.93 -0.41
CA ALA A 80 -9.22 10.36 -0.20
C ALA A 80 -10.53 10.49 0.55
N LYS A 81 -10.52 10.11 1.83
CA LYS A 81 -11.72 10.03 2.64
C LYS A 81 -11.45 10.56 4.05
N ARG A 82 -12.51 10.91 4.73
CA ARG A 82 -12.42 11.56 6.04
C ARG A 82 -11.68 10.72 7.07
N ALA A 83 -11.89 9.41 7.06
CA ALA A 83 -11.22 8.48 7.95
C ALA A 83 -11.13 7.13 7.30
N LEU A 84 -10.04 6.41 7.58
CA LEU A 84 -9.93 5.01 7.18
C LEU A 84 -10.83 4.17 8.06
N LEU A 85 -11.46 3.17 7.44
CA LEU A 85 -12.38 2.24 8.11
C LEU A 85 -11.76 0.84 8.13
N PRO A 86 -12.22 -0.05 9.02
CA PRO A 86 -11.71 -1.42 9.03
C PRO A 86 -11.79 -2.12 7.67
N GLU A 87 -12.81 -1.82 6.86
CA GLU A 87 -12.95 -2.39 5.53
C GLU A 87 -11.82 -1.98 4.57
N ASP A 88 -11.24 -0.79 4.76
CA ASP A 88 -10.11 -0.34 3.94
C ASP A 88 -8.89 -1.22 4.19
N PHE A 89 -8.63 -1.54 5.46
CA PHE A 89 -7.54 -2.44 5.83
C PHE A 89 -7.80 -3.86 5.35
N ARG A 90 -9.05 -4.32 5.46
CA ARG A 90 -9.45 -5.65 5.00
C ARG A 90 -9.27 -5.79 3.50
N GLN A 91 -9.62 -4.76 2.74
CA GLN A 91 -9.50 -4.76 1.29
C GLN A 91 -8.05 -4.99 0.85
N ILE A 92 -7.12 -4.22 1.43
CA ILE A 92 -5.71 -4.39 1.06
C ILE A 92 -5.17 -5.73 1.56
N GLN A 93 -5.58 -6.17 2.75
CA GLN A 93 -5.16 -7.48 3.26
C GLN A 93 -5.65 -8.61 2.35
N ASN A 94 -6.88 -8.52 1.86
CA ASN A 94 -7.40 -9.51 0.91
C ASN A 94 -6.54 -9.57 -0.36
N TYR A 95 -6.12 -8.43 -0.87
CA TYR A 95 -5.21 -8.39 -2.02
C TYR A 95 -3.89 -9.08 -1.68
N LEU A 96 -3.29 -8.76 -0.53
CA LEU A 96 -2.02 -9.36 -0.12
C LEU A 96 -2.15 -10.88 0.02
N GLN A 97 -3.25 -11.36 0.60
CA GLN A 97 -3.50 -12.80 0.75
C GLN A 97 -3.65 -13.48 -0.61
N ALA A 98 -4.38 -12.87 -1.54
CA ALA A 98 -4.63 -13.45 -2.85
C ALA A 98 -3.39 -13.42 -3.75
N SER A 99 -2.59 -12.36 -3.65
CA SER A 99 -1.43 -12.16 -4.54
C SER A 99 -0.13 -12.75 -4.01
N GLY A 100 -0.03 -12.96 -2.71
CA GLY A 100 1.22 -13.35 -2.07
C GLY A 100 2.18 -12.18 -1.87
N VAL A 101 1.81 -10.97 -2.25
CA VAL A 101 2.60 -9.76 -1.98
C VAL A 101 2.67 -9.54 -0.48
N LYS A 102 3.86 -9.28 0.04
CA LYS A 102 4.11 -9.28 1.49
C LYS A 102 3.82 -7.94 2.18
N LEU A 103 3.86 -6.85 1.44
CA LEU A 103 3.75 -5.51 2.02
C LEU A 103 2.74 -4.67 1.24
N GLY A 104 1.85 -4.01 1.96
CA GLY A 104 0.98 -2.99 1.41
C GLY A 104 1.25 -1.65 2.05
N LEU A 105 0.93 -0.59 1.33
CA LEU A 105 0.88 0.77 1.85
C LEU A 105 -0.52 1.30 1.61
N LEU A 106 -1.18 1.68 2.68
CA LEU A 106 -2.49 2.32 2.63
C LEU A 106 -2.30 3.79 2.93
N VAL A 107 -2.65 4.64 1.96
CA VAL A 107 -2.33 6.07 2.03
C VAL A 107 -3.62 6.87 1.86
N ASN A 108 -4.02 7.57 2.92
CA ASN A 108 -5.19 8.45 2.87
C ASN A 108 -4.73 9.91 2.73
N PHE A 109 -5.01 10.49 1.58
CA PHE A 109 -4.56 11.85 1.26
C PHE A 109 -5.45 12.96 1.83
N ARG A 110 -6.60 12.63 2.37
CA ARG A 110 -7.55 13.63 2.89
C ARG A 110 -7.08 14.26 4.20
N THR A 111 -6.13 13.65 4.88
CA THR A 111 -5.63 14.14 6.15
C THR A 111 -4.72 15.35 5.98
N HIS A 112 -4.69 16.22 6.98
CA HIS A 112 -3.78 17.38 6.98
C HIS A 112 -2.31 16.94 6.96
N TYR A 113 -1.98 15.96 7.81
CA TYR A 113 -0.67 15.32 7.82
C TYR A 113 -0.80 13.93 7.24
N LEU A 114 0.02 13.62 6.26
CA LEU A 114 0.00 12.32 5.61
C LEU A 114 0.68 11.28 6.51
N LYS A 115 -0.02 10.17 6.75
CA LYS A 115 0.52 9.05 7.54
C LYS A 115 0.30 7.75 6.77
N PRO A 116 1.18 7.40 5.82
CA PRO A 116 1.06 6.12 5.14
C PRO A 116 1.14 4.97 6.14
N VAL A 117 0.26 4.01 6.00
CA VAL A 117 0.19 2.86 6.91
C VAL A 117 0.79 1.65 6.23
N ARG A 118 1.78 1.04 6.85
CA ARG A 118 2.38 -0.21 6.39
C ARG A 118 1.51 -1.37 6.86
N ILE A 119 1.17 -2.25 5.92
CA ILE A 119 0.32 -3.41 6.20
C ILE A 119 1.07 -4.65 5.75
N LEU A 120 1.42 -5.51 6.69
CA LEU A 120 2.07 -6.78 6.39
C LEU A 120 1.01 -7.81 6.04
N ARG A 121 1.33 -8.64 5.06
CA ARG A 121 0.47 -9.79 4.75
C ARG A 121 0.43 -10.71 5.95
N LEU A 122 -0.77 -11.01 6.42
CA LEU A 122 -0.95 -11.98 7.48
C LEU A 122 -0.64 -13.38 6.94
N GLU A 123 0.16 -14.13 7.69
CA GLU A 123 0.47 -15.49 7.30
C GLU A 123 -0.77 -16.36 7.48
N PRO A 124 -1.11 -17.22 6.51
CA PRO A 124 -2.21 -18.14 6.70
C PRO A 124 -1.85 -19.13 7.81
N LYS A 125 -2.86 -19.54 8.60
CA LYS A 125 -2.63 -20.56 9.60
C LYS A 125 -2.16 -21.84 8.94
N SER A 126 -1.19 -22.50 9.57
CA SER A 126 -0.74 -23.81 9.09
C SER A 126 -1.87 -24.82 9.23
N ALA A 127 -1.78 -25.94 8.47
CA ALA A 127 -2.76 -27.02 8.60
C ALA A 127 -2.86 -27.53 10.05
N LYS A 128 -1.73 -27.57 10.74
CA LYS A 128 -1.69 -27.99 12.15
C LYS A 128 -2.46 -27.02 13.06
N GLU A 129 -2.29 -25.72 12.85
CA GLU A 129 -3.00 -24.71 13.62
C GLU A 129 -4.49 -24.72 13.30
N LYS A 130 -4.85 -24.91 12.03
CA LYS A 130 -6.25 -25.02 11.61
C LYS A 130 -6.94 -26.24 12.21
N GLY A 131 -6.20 -27.32 12.46
CA GLY A 131 -6.73 -28.53 13.08
C GLY A 131 -6.88 -28.42 14.58
N LYS A 132 -6.35 -27.40 15.21
CA LYS A 132 -6.49 -27.16 16.64
C LYS A 132 -7.75 -26.33 16.88
N VAL A 133 -8.79 -26.97 17.17
CA VAL A 133 -10.06 -26.28 17.47
C VAL A 133 -10.41 -26.42 18.91
#